data_b30c47c0789a4b34bfd003a00df4d7d1
#
_entry.id   b30c47c0789a4b34bfd003a00df4d7d1
#
_cell.length_a   1.000
_cell.length_b   1.000
_cell.length_c   1.000
_cell.angle_alpha   90.00
_cell.angle_beta   90.00
_cell.angle_gamma   90.00
#
_symmetry.space_group_name_H-M   'P 1'
#
loop_
_entity.id
_entity.type
_entity.pdbx_description
1 polymer ?
#
loop_
_entity_poly.entity_id
_entity_poly.type
_entity_poly.pdbx_seq_one_letter_code
_entity_poly.pdbx_strand_id
1 'polypeptide(L)'
;MSSDPPPSAPFTKRPRLLVLPHIYAEDISVREIEFARRLTERFEVFVLKWHDALHIDAASAMHRRLKQFVVATASAFHSRKTLPPLSGFTPIELPVWQPILLHRFFGPARALEFCQSRNCKALSPVLQAHQITHILSATELFGTDRIPQIRIAFDVVDWFPEREHSPERLAEIRTNLRAIASSVDTVFAVSEPLCEKLARECGVSALPLPNGADLAKLRSVPAEKIHALRAKLGLENKFAIGYIGNHGPFTGVDLAVNAFLAARNRLPDAALLIIGPAHHWQSLLDANRTNGVIATGGISPTEIPTYFNALDVGVLAQGITTGTDFAFQIKVVEYSACRKIVVSTPLETWKRLAWPNVLLAQPNPAAWGDAFVRSREMRWQSEWDHFVEPYDWSILSNRITDALLAPSAQK
;
A
#
# COMPACT_ATOMS: atom_id res chain seq x y z
N MET A 1 -23.50 -10.43 54.87
CA MET A 1 -22.68 -9.33 54.34
C MET A 1 -22.59 -9.54 52.86
N SER A 2 -23.43 -8.82 52.13
CA SER A 2 -23.49 -8.83 50.68
C SER A 2 -22.44 -7.82 50.17
N SER A 3 -21.41 -8.33 49.50
CA SER A 3 -20.41 -7.48 48.82
C SER A 3 -20.88 -7.24 47.40
N ASP A 4 -21.46 -6.05 47.16
CA ASP A 4 -21.71 -5.58 45.84
C ASP A 4 -20.41 -5.46 45.02
N PRO A 5 -20.40 -5.84 43.73
CA PRO A 5 -19.25 -5.65 42.89
C PRO A 5 -18.99 -4.14 42.67
N PRO A 6 -17.73 -3.72 42.55
CA PRO A 6 -17.40 -2.32 42.34
C PRO A 6 -18.05 -1.79 41.05
N PRO A 7 -18.48 -0.50 41.04
CA PRO A 7 -19.13 0.09 39.89
C PRO A 7 -18.19 0.06 38.69
N SER A 8 -18.68 -0.44 37.56
CA SER A 8 -17.97 -0.41 36.27
C SER A 8 -17.53 1.03 35.96
N ALA A 9 -16.23 1.19 35.65
CA ALA A 9 -15.65 2.46 35.25
C ALA A 9 -16.50 3.11 34.13
N PRO A 10 -16.66 4.45 34.14
CA PRO A 10 -17.47 5.12 33.14
C PRO A 10 -16.90 4.83 31.74
N PHE A 11 -17.76 4.44 30.81
CA PHE A 11 -17.44 4.26 29.42
C PHE A 11 -16.84 5.56 28.88
N THR A 12 -15.52 5.66 28.89
CA THR A 12 -14.84 6.76 28.22
C THR A 12 -15.12 6.63 26.72
N LYS A 13 -15.77 7.63 26.16
CA LYS A 13 -16.12 7.70 24.73
C LYS A 13 -14.83 7.44 23.91
N ARG A 14 -14.86 6.47 22.98
CA ARG A 14 -13.69 6.15 22.17
C ARG A 14 -13.18 7.41 21.46
N PRO A 15 -11.87 7.64 21.40
CA PRO A 15 -11.32 8.76 20.64
C PRO A 15 -11.69 8.61 19.15
N ARG A 16 -11.81 9.74 18.46
CA ARG A 16 -12.28 9.80 17.07
C ARG A 16 -11.10 10.03 16.13
N LEU A 17 -10.88 9.09 15.26
CA LEU A 17 -9.77 9.06 14.29
C LEU A 17 -10.28 9.33 12.88
N LEU A 18 -9.69 10.29 12.20
CA LEU A 18 -9.84 10.47 10.75
C LEU A 18 -8.62 9.95 10.03
N VAL A 19 -8.82 9.05 9.09
CA VAL A 19 -7.78 8.57 8.17
C VAL A 19 -7.88 9.33 6.85
N LEU A 20 -6.75 9.94 6.44
CA LEU A 20 -6.57 10.66 5.18
C LEU A 20 -5.67 9.81 4.26
N PRO A 21 -6.23 8.92 3.44
CA PRO A 21 -5.44 8.03 2.60
C PRO A 21 -4.81 8.77 1.42
N HIS A 22 -3.67 8.27 0.92
CA HIS A 22 -3.05 8.80 -0.30
C HIS A 22 -3.89 8.45 -1.55
N ILE A 23 -4.54 7.29 -1.55
CA ILE A 23 -5.52 6.83 -2.54
C ILE A 23 -6.67 6.17 -1.80
N TYR A 24 -7.90 6.43 -2.24
CA TYR A 24 -9.06 5.71 -1.74
C TYR A 24 -9.54 4.68 -2.79
N ALA A 25 -9.51 3.40 -2.43
CA ALA A 25 -10.04 2.31 -3.25
C ALA A 25 -10.69 1.25 -2.34
N GLU A 26 -12.01 1.10 -2.43
CA GLU A 26 -12.77 0.16 -1.60
C GLU A 26 -12.45 -1.31 -1.92
N ASP A 27 -12.17 -1.58 -3.21
CA ASP A 27 -12.01 -2.94 -3.74
C ASP A 27 -10.57 -3.44 -3.72
N ILE A 28 -9.62 -2.59 -3.35
CA ILE A 28 -8.20 -2.92 -3.32
C ILE A 28 -7.72 -2.80 -1.87
N SER A 29 -6.93 -3.78 -1.42
CA SER A 29 -6.23 -3.69 -0.14
C SER A 29 -5.19 -2.57 -0.20
N VAL A 30 -5.61 -1.37 0.17
CA VAL A 30 -4.73 -0.22 0.37
C VAL A 30 -4.39 -0.17 1.85
N ARG A 31 -3.11 0.07 2.18
CA ARG A 31 -2.63 -0.04 3.57
C ARG A 31 -3.43 0.81 4.56
N GLU A 32 -3.83 2.00 4.19
CA GLU A 32 -4.59 2.89 5.09
C GLU A 32 -6.00 2.37 5.38
N ILE A 33 -6.62 1.70 4.42
CA ILE A 33 -7.92 1.04 4.60
C ILE A 33 -7.78 -0.20 5.49
N GLU A 34 -6.68 -0.95 5.33
CA GLU A 34 -6.38 -2.08 6.20
C GLU A 34 -6.10 -1.63 7.65
N PHE A 35 -5.39 -0.53 7.83
CA PHE A 35 -5.24 0.09 9.16
C PHE A 35 -6.58 0.61 9.70
N ALA A 36 -7.36 1.33 8.90
CA ALA A 36 -8.64 1.88 9.32
C ALA A 36 -9.56 0.78 9.88
N ARG A 37 -9.65 -0.39 9.22
CA ARG A 37 -10.45 -1.53 9.67
C ARG A 37 -10.04 -2.02 11.06
N ARG A 38 -8.76 -2.11 11.36
CA ARG A 38 -8.25 -2.65 12.63
C ARG A 38 -8.25 -1.60 13.74
N LEU A 39 -8.05 -0.34 13.40
CA LEU A 39 -8.11 0.76 14.36
C LEU A 39 -9.52 0.98 14.94
N THR A 40 -10.57 0.40 14.33
CA THR A 40 -11.94 0.42 14.88
C THR A 40 -12.09 -0.25 16.25
N GLU A 41 -11.14 -1.08 16.65
CA GLU A 41 -11.12 -1.67 17.99
C GLU A 41 -10.87 -0.62 19.08
N ARG A 42 -10.08 0.41 18.76
CA ARG A 42 -9.63 1.44 19.71
C ARG A 42 -10.23 2.82 19.46
N PHE A 43 -10.63 3.11 18.24
CA PHE A 43 -11.15 4.40 17.81
C PHE A 43 -12.53 4.27 17.18
N GLU A 44 -13.31 5.35 17.22
CA GLU A 44 -14.39 5.57 16.26
C GLU A 44 -13.74 6.12 15.00
N VAL A 45 -13.69 5.31 13.93
CA VAL A 45 -12.86 5.57 12.73
C VAL A 45 -13.70 6.17 11.61
N PHE A 46 -13.20 7.26 11.06
CA PHE A 46 -13.67 7.92 9.85
C PHE A 46 -12.60 7.83 8.78
N VAL A 47 -12.99 7.62 7.53
CA VAL A 47 -12.03 7.55 6.41
C VAL A 47 -12.46 8.55 5.35
N LEU A 48 -11.54 9.40 4.93
CA LEU A 48 -11.80 10.34 3.86
C LEU A 48 -11.85 9.61 2.51
N LYS A 49 -13.02 9.58 1.90
CA LYS A 49 -13.22 9.21 0.50
C LYS A 49 -13.13 10.48 -0.34
N TRP A 50 -11.98 10.70 -0.94
CA TRP A 50 -11.78 11.90 -1.70
C TRP A 50 -11.82 11.62 -3.20
N HIS A 51 -12.30 12.60 -3.94
CA HIS A 51 -12.24 12.66 -5.39
C HIS A 51 -11.63 14.00 -5.80
N ASP A 52 -11.01 14.03 -6.96
CA ASP A 52 -10.42 15.26 -7.47
C ASP A 52 -11.52 16.34 -7.64
N ALA A 53 -11.35 17.45 -6.92
CA ALA A 53 -12.27 18.59 -7.00
C ALA A 53 -12.37 19.17 -8.43
N LEU A 54 -11.34 18.97 -9.21
CA LEU A 54 -11.25 19.51 -10.59
C LEU A 54 -11.53 18.45 -11.65
N HIS A 55 -12.04 17.30 -11.35
CA HIS A 55 -12.30 16.16 -12.25
C HIS A 55 -12.14 16.49 -13.75
N ILE A 56 -10.87 16.69 -14.18
CA ILE A 56 -10.54 17.11 -15.54
C ILE A 56 -10.04 15.88 -16.26
N ASP A 57 -10.85 15.37 -17.16
CA ASP A 57 -10.42 14.35 -18.09
C ASP A 57 -9.22 14.84 -18.91
N ALA A 58 -8.06 14.22 -18.68
CA ALA A 58 -6.81 14.57 -19.34
C ALA A 58 -6.90 14.43 -20.89
N ALA A 59 -7.84 13.64 -21.38
CA ALA A 59 -8.10 13.44 -22.81
C ALA A 59 -9.01 14.53 -23.42
N SER A 60 -9.62 15.40 -22.60
CA SER A 60 -10.56 16.40 -23.13
C SER A 60 -9.88 17.65 -23.71
N ALA A 61 -10.50 18.27 -24.71
CA ALA A 61 -10.00 19.50 -25.31
C ALA A 61 -9.98 20.69 -24.34
N MET A 62 -9.02 21.61 -24.49
CA MET A 62 -8.73 22.73 -23.58
C MET A 62 -9.98 23.53 -23.14
N HIS A 63 -10.92 23.81 -24.07
CA HIS A 63 -12.15 24.56 -23.75
C HIS A 63 -13.12 23.77 -22.83
N ARG A 64 -13.17 22.43 -22.95
CA ARG A 64 -13.93 21.55 -22.05
C ARG A 64 -13.30 21.50 -20.66
N ARG A 65 -11.97 21.50 -20.58
CA ARG A 65 -11.23 21.57 -19.32
C ARG A 65 -11.54 22.86 -18.55
N LEU A 66 -11.59 24.00 -19.24
CA LEU A 66 -11.93 25.27 -18.62
C LEU A 66 -13.38 25.29 -18.10
N LYS A 67 -14.33 24.73 -18.87
CA LYS A 67 -15.73 24.60 -18.47
C LYS A 67 -15.89 23.64 -17.27
N GLN A 68 -15.17 22.51 -17.27
CA GLN A 68 -15.13 21.58 -16.16
C GLN A 68 -14.52 22.22 -14.91
N PHE A 69 -13.47 23.04 -15.06
CA PHE A 69 -12.87 23.82 -13.97
C PHE A 69 -13.88 24.75 -13.30
N VAL A 70 -14.66 25.51 -14.08
CA VAL A 70 -15.68 26.43 -13.57
C VAL A 70 -16.82 25.69 -12.88
N VAL A 71 -17.28 24.56 -13.44
CA VAL A 71 -18.35 23.74 -12.85
C VAL A 71 -17.85 23.03 -11.59
N ALA A 72 -16.64 22.49 -11.59
CA ALA A 72 -16.07 21.80 -10.44
C ALA A 72 -15.82 22.78 -9.26
N THR A 73 -15.36 24.01 -9.54
CA THR A 73 -15.24 25.04 -8.50
C THR A 73 -16.57 25.40 -7.86
N ALA A 74 -17.67 25.40 -8.60
CA ALA A 74 -19.00 25.63 -8.05
C ALA A 74 -19.55 24.43 -7.28
N SER A 75 -19.30 23.19 -7.73
CA SER A 75 -19.78 21.97 -7.06
C SER A 75 -18.95 21.61 -5.82
N ALA A 76 -17.66 21.94 -5.77
CA ALA A 76 -16.78 21.67 -4.64
C ALA A 76 -17.26 22.35 -3.31
N PHE A 77 -18.15 23.34 -3.39
CA PHE A 77 -18.74 24.00 -2.21
C PHE A 77 -19.96 23.26 -1.64
N HIS A 78 -20.53 22.25 -2.31
CA HIS A 78 -21.85 21.74 -1.98
C HIS A 78 -21.94 20.24 -1.61
N SER A 79 -20.91 19.44 -1.81
CA SER A 79 -21.02 18.00 -1.54
C SER A 79 -20.14 17.53 -0.38
N ARG A 80 -20.69 17.56 0.81
CA ARG A 80 -20.19 16.82 1.97
C ARG A 80 -21.21 15.74 2.27
N LYS A 81 -20.86 14.49 2.08
CA LYS A 81 -21.75 13.36 2.40
C LYS A 81 -21.04 12.45 3.37
N THR A 82 -21.68 12.20 4.51
CA THR A 82 -21.34 11.05 5.34
C THR A 82 -22.08 9.85 4.73
N LEU A 83 -21.33 8.84 4.35
CA LEU A 83 -21.87 7.62 3.79
C LEU A 83 -22.22 6.62 4.91
N PRO A 84 -23.07 5.62 4.65
CA PRO A 84 -23.29 4.56 5.63
C PRO A 84 -21.99 3.85 5.98
N PRO A 85 -21.85 3.35 7.23
CA PRO A 85 -20.64 2.67 7.67
C PRO A 85 -20.29 1.47 6.78
N LEU A 86 -19.03 1.36 6.40
CA LEU A 86 -18.48 0.27 5.62
C LEU A 86 -17.42 -0.46 6.48
N SER A 87 -17.51 -1.77 6.62
CA SER A 87 -16.48 -2.57 7.29
C SER A 87 -16.00 -2.02 8.64
N GLY A 88 -16.91 -1.44 9.44
CA GLY A 88 -16.63 -0.93 10.78
C GLY A 88 -16.20 0.54 10.86
N PHE A 89 -15.86 1.23 9.77
CA PHE A 89 -15.56 2.66 9.74
C PHE A 89 -16.61 3.46 8.96
N THR A 90 -16.63 4.78 9.16
CA THR A 90 -17.55 5.70 8.48
C THR A 90 -16.80 6.47 7.39
N PRO A 91 -17.10 6.25 6.09
CA PRO A 91 -16.51 7.04 5.03
C PRO A 91 -17.12 8.44 4.96
N ILE A 92 -16.29 9.45 4.67
CA ILE A 92 -16.70 10.84 4.49
C ILE A 92 -16.26 11.30 3.10
N GLU A 93 -17.20 11.70 2.25
CA GLU A 93 -16.85 12.24 0.94
C GLU A 93 -16.48 13.72 1.03
N LEU A 94 -15.35 14.07 0.41
CA LEU A 94 -14.89 15.44 0.29
C LEU A 94 -14.19 15.64 -1.06
N PRO A 95 -14.53 16.70 -1.82
CA PRO A 95 -13.72 17.08 -2.97
C PRO A 95 -12.38 17.65 -2.52
N VAL A 96 -11.29 17.14 -3.07
CA VAL A 96 -9.92 17.52 -2.72
C VAL A 96 -9.23 18.17 -3.91
N TRP A 97 -8.64 19.34 -3.68
CA TRP A 97 -7.84 20.03 -4.68
C TRP A 97 -6.48 19.37 -4.83
N GLN A 98 -6.09 19.09 -6.07
CA GLN A 98 -4.79 18.52 -6.42
C GLN A 98 -3.93 19.54 -7.17
N PRO A 99 -2.62 19.59 -6.90
CA PRO A 99 -1.73 20.61 -7.47
C PRO A 99 -1.36 20.39 -8.93
N ILE A 100 -1.64 19.23 -9.53
CA ILE A 100 -1.13 18.81 -10.84
C ILE A 100 -1.37 19.84 -11.96
N LEU A 101 -2.56 20.42 -12.03
CA LEU A 101 -2.88 21.44 -13.04
C LEU A 101 -2.34 22.82 -12.70
N LEU A 102 -2.28 23.14 -11.42
CA LEU A 102 -1.84 24.42 -10.92
C LEU A 102 -0.32 24.60 -11.02
N HIS A 103 0.43 23.48 -11.04
CA HIS A 103 1.89 23.50 -11.23
C HIS A 103 2.34 24.29 -12.45
N ARG A 104 1.58 24.21 -13.56
CA ARG A 104 1.92 24.90 -14.80
C ARG A 104 1.79 26.42 -14.72
N PHE A 105 0.99 26.94 -13.79
CA PHE A 105 0.69 28.37 -13.66
C PHE A 105 1.43 29.03 -12.48
N PHE A 106 1.58 28.32 -11.38
CA PHE A 106 2.09 28.91 -10.12
C PHE A 106 3.39 28.29 -9.65
N GLY A 107 3.89 27.24 -10.31
CA GLY A 107 4.96 26.40 -9.81
C GLY A 107 4.50 25.43 -8.73
N PRO A 108 5.28 24.38 -8.46
CA PRO A 108 4.86 23.28 -7.61
C PRO A 108 4.57 23.69 -6.16
N ALA A 109 5.45 24.44 -5.53
CA ALA A 109 5.32 24.81 -4.12
C ALA A 109 4.06 25.66 -3.85
N ARG A 110 3.84 26.72 -4.65
CA ARG A 110 2.65 27.57 -4.51
C ARG A 110 1.36 26.84 -4.84
N ALA A 111 1.41 25.94 -5.83
CA ALA A 111 0.25 25.12 -6.18
C ALA A 111 -0.13 24.18 -5.03
N LEU A 112 0.85 23.54 -4.38
CA LEU A 112 0.61 22.70 -3.20
C LEU A 112 0.07 23.52 -2.03
N GLU A 113 0.67 24.65 -1.71
CA GLU A 113 0.23 25.53 -0.64
C GLU A 113 -1.22 26.03 -0.84
N PHE A 114 -1.57 26.41 -2.08
CA PHE A 114 -2.94 26.76 -2.43
C PHE A 114 -3.90 25.59 -2.19
N CYS A 115 -3.56 24.38 -2.64
CA CYS A 115 -4.37 23.18 -2.44
C CYS A 115 -4.53 22.87 -0.96
N GLN A 116 -3.45 22.87 -0.19
CA GLN A 116 -3.47 22.66 1.25
C GLN A 116 -4.41 23.64 1.97
N SER A 117 -4.32 24.92 1.63
CA SER A 117 -5.21 25.95 2.20
C SER A 117 -6.69 25.68 1.92
N ARG A 118 -7.02 25.28 0.67
CA ARG A 118 -8.39 24.96 0.27
C ARG A 118 -8.90 23.68 0.92
N ASN A 119 -8.08 22.65 0.92
CA ASN A 119 -8.43 21.36 1.49
C ASN A 119 -8.63 21.45 3.01
N CYS A 120 -7.78 22.18 3.72
CA CYS A 120 -7.97 22.41 5.16
C CYS A 120 -9.24 23.19 5.48
N LYS A 121 -9.57 24.22 4.68
CA LYS A 121 -10.84 24.95 4.84
C LYS A 121 -12.05 24.03 4.62
N ALA A 122 -11.98 23.11 3.65
CA ALA A 122 -13.03 22.14 3.41
C ALA A 122 -13.12 21.08 4.51
N LEU A 123 -11.97 20.68 5.08
CA LEU A 123 -11.86 19.67 6.14
C LEU A 123 -12.33 20.20 7.50
N SER A 124 -12.07 21.48 7.83
CA SER A 124 -12.34 22.05 9.16
C SER A 124 -13.76 21.80 9.69
N PRO A 125 -14.85 22.01 8.92
CA PRO A 125 -16.19 21.69 9.41
C PRO A 125 -16.44 20.19 9.61
N VAL A 126 -15.73 19.31 8.88
CA VAL A 126 -15.80 17.85 9.09
C VAL A 126 -15.18 17.50 10.43
N LEU A 127 -14.00 18.07 10.74
CA LEU A 127 -13.32 17.85 12.02
C LEU A 127 -14.21 18.27 13.20
N GLN A 128 -14.89 19.41 13.10
CA GLN A 128 -15.79 19.93 14.12
C GLN A 128 -17.06 19.08 14.26
N ALA A 129 -17.76 18.80 13.14
CA ALA A 129 -19.01 18.05 13.15
C ALA A 129 -18.84 16.63 13.72
N HIS A 130 -17.73 15.99 13.40
CA HIS A 130 -17.43 14.65 13.90
C HIS A 130 -16.56 14.66 15.16
N GLN A 131 -16.21 15.83 15.73
CA GLN A 131 -15.37 15.95 16.92
C GLN A 131 -14.09 15.11 16.81
N ILE A 132 -13.40 15.20 15.67
CA ILE A 132 -12.18 14.44 15.40
C ILE A 132 -11.08 14.87 16.37
N THR A 133 -10.43 13.91 17.03
CA THR A 133 -9.36 14.14 18.00
C THR A 133 -8.00 13.65 17.52
N HIS A 134 -7.99 12.76 16.51
CA HIS A 134 -6.79 12.15 15.97
C HIS A 134 -6.85 12.07 14.44
N ILE A 135 -5.71 12.21 13.78
CA ILE A 135 -5.58 12.05 12.32
C ILE A 135 -4.42 11.09 12.03
N LEU A 136 -4.65 10.15 11.12
CA LEU A 136 -3.63 9.41 10.41
C LEU A 136 -3.63 9.88 8.96
N SER A 137 -2.58 10.59 8.53
CA SER A 137 -2.49 11.13 7.17
C SER A 137 -1.39 10.43 6.38
N ALA A 138 -1.73 9.94 5.20
CA ALA A 138 -0.77 9.42 4.21
C ALA A 138 -0.66 10.33 2.98
N THR A 139 -1.13 11.57 3.08
CA THR A 139 -1.11 12.53 1.98
C THR A 139 -0.67 13.92 2.43
N GLU A 140 0.12 14.58 1.61
CA GLU A 140 0.56 15.96 1.82
C GLU A 140 -0.47 17.03 1.39
N LEU A 141 -1.62 16.59 0.85
CA LEU A 141 -2.65 17.50 0.31
C LEU A 141 -3.37 18.31 1.38
N PHE A 142 -3.17 17.99 2.66
CA PHE A 142 -3.67 18.76 3.80
C PHE A 142 -2.49 19.35 4.57
N GLY A 143 -2.49 20.67 4.78
CA GLY A 143 -1.47 21.33 5.59
C GLY A 143 -1.67 21.00 7.07
N THR A 144 -0.88 20.12 7.62
CA THR A 144 -0.98 19.65 9.00
C THR A 144 -0.73 20.75 10.02
N ASP A 145 0.09 21.74 9.68
CA ASP A 145 0.34 22.99 10.43
C ASP A 145 -0.91 23.86 10.62
N ARG A 146 -1.93 23.64 9.80
CA ARG A 146 -3.20 24.39 9.79
C ARG A 146 -4.33 23.70 10.53
N ILE A 147 -4.04 22.57 11.19
CA ILE A 147 -5.02 21.77 11.96
C ILE A 147 -4.63 21.80 13.44
N PRO A 148 -5.08 22.82 14.21
CA PRO A 148 -4.70 22.95 15.61
C PRO A 148 -5.42 21.93 16.50
N GLN A 149 -4.79 21.56 17.61
CA GLN A 149 -5.36 20.78 18.72
C GLN A 149 -5.80 19.34 18.38
N ILE A 150 -5.33 18.78 17.28
CA ILE A 150 -5.58 17.39 16.90
C ILE A 150 -4.23 16.67 16.86
N ARG A 151 -4.18 15.44 17.37
CA ARG A 151 -2.99 14.60 17.29
C ARG A 151 -2.86 14.02 15.88
N ILE A 152 -1.71 14.16 15.28
CA ILE A 152 -1.49 13.78 13.89
C ILE A 152 -0.29 12.83 13.79
N ALA A 153 -0.53 11.66 13.20
CA ALA A 153 0.51 10.80 12.67
C ALA A 153 0.56 10.94 11.14
N PHE A 154 1.75 11.12 10.59
CA PHE A 154 1.96 11.20 9.15
C PHE A 154 2.71 9.95 8.66
N ASP A 155 2.18 9.29 7.63
CA ASP A 155 2.68 8.04 7.09
C ASP A 155 3.29 8.25 5.70
N VAL A 156 4.61 8.12 5.59
CA VAL A 156 5.34 8.19 4.32
C VAL A 156 5.30 6.79 3.69
N VAL A 157 4.31 6.58 2.83
CA VAL A 157 3.99 5.26 2.25
C VAL A 157 5.02 4.81 1.22
N ASP A 158 5.55 5.75 0.43
CA ASP A 158 6.50 5.49 -0.65
C ASP A 158 7.46 6.66 -0.87
N TRP A 159 8.56 6.40 -1.57
CA TRP A 159 9.52 7.41 -1.99
C TRP A 159 9.70 7.40 -3.50
N PHE A 160 8.91 8.22 -4.20
CA PHE A 160 8.98 8.34 -5.66
C PHE A 160 9.69 9.59 -6.20
N PRO A 161 10.13 10.59 -5.39
CA PRO A 161 10.55 11.88 -5.91
C PRO A 161 11.69 11.83 -6.94
N GLU A 162 12.64 10.90 -6.78
CA GLU A 162 13.84 10.85 -7.62
C GLU A 162 13.60 10.33 -9.04
N ARG A 163 12.43 9.77 -9.29
CA ARG A 163 12.10 9.13 -10.57
C ARG A 163 11.67 10.12 -11.64
N GLU A 164 11.14 11.27 -11.21
CA GLU A 164 10.35 12.14 -12.09
C GLU A 164 10.71 13.64 -11.94
N HIS A 165 11.68 14.01 -11.07
CA HIS A 165 11.83 15.40 -10.68
C HIS A 165 13.26 15.94 -10.81
N SER A 166 13.34 17.24 -11.15
CA SER A 166 14.60 17.97 -11.13
C SER A 166 15.17 18.13 -9.70
N PRO A 167 16.47 18.44 -9.54
CA PRO A 167 17.06 18.71 -8.23
C PRO A 167 16.32 19.77 -7.41
N GLU A 168 15.81 20.81 -8.08
CA GLU A 168 15.04 21.88 -7.43
C GLU A 168 13.73 21.34 -6.86
N ARG A 169 13.03 20.50 -7.63
CA ARG A 169 11.78 19.87 -7.17
C ARG A 169 12.03 18.90 -6.01
N LEU A 170 13.13 18.18 -6.03
CA LEU A 170 13.54 17.32 -4.90
C LEU A 170 13.79 18.15 -3.63
N ALA A 171 14.42 19.31 -3.76
CA ALA A 171 14.64 20.23 -2.63
C ALA A 171 13.32 20.75 -2.05
N GLU A 172 12.33 21.07 -2.90
CA GLU A 172 10.99 21.46 -2.46
C GLU A 172 10.28 20.35 -1.69
N ILE A 173 10.30 19.12 -2.22
CA ILE A 173 9.68 17.94 -1.57
C ILE A 173 10.32 17.71 -0.19
N ARG A 174 11.65 17.76 -0.09
CA ARG A 174 12.36 17.63 1.18
C ARG A 174 11.98 18.74 2.17
N THR A 175 11.81 19.95 1.68
CA THR A 175 11.38 21.10 2.51
C THR A 175 9.95 20.91 3.02
N ASN A 176 9.04 20.46 2.15
CA ASN A 176 7.66 20.17 2.53
C ASN A 176 7.59 19.03 3.57
N LEU A 177 8.34 17.95 3.40
CA LEU A 177 8.41 16.86 4.38
C LEU A 177 8.92 17.32 5.74
N ARG A 178 9.93 18.22 5.79
CA ARG A 178 10.39 18.84 7.04
C ARG A 178 9.29 19.66 7.72
N ALA A 179 8.55 20.45 6.94
CA ALA A 179 7.46 21.25 7.44
C ALA A 179 6.34 20.37 8.02
N ILE A 180 5.95 19.31 7.33
CA ILE A 180 5.00 18.32 7.83
C ILE A 180 5.53 17.69 9.13
N ALA A 181 6.75 17.17 9.12
CA ALA A 181 7.32 16.48 10.29
C ALA A 181 7.41 17.38 11.52
N SER A 182 7.63 18.69 11.35
CA SER A 182 7.65 19.66 12.46
C SER A 182 6.27 19.98 13.01
N SER A 183 5.20 19.71 12.26
CA SER A 183 3.82 20.03 12.62
C SER A 183 2.99 18.83 13.11
N VAL A 184 3.52 17.60 13.02
CA VAL A 184 2.85 16.38 13.45
C VAL A 184 3.49 15.79 14.71
N ASP A 185 2.77 14.89 15.40
CA ASP A 185 3.27 14.24 16.61
C ASP A 185 4.18 13.06 16.31
N THR A 186 3.93 12.36 15.21
CA THR A 186 4.70 11.17 14.81
C THR A 186 4.78 11.09 13.30
N VAL A 187 5.95 10.73 12.78
CA VAL A 187 6.15 10.36 11.38
C VAL A 187 6.42 8.86 11.31
N PHE A 188 5.70 8.18 10.44
CA PHE A 188 5.96 6.80 10.05
C PHE A 188 6.57 6.76 8.64
N ALA A 189 7.31 5.70 8.35
CA ALA A 189 7.77 5.40 7.00
C ALA A 189 7.67 3.89 6.73
N VAL A 190 7.39 3.52 5.49
CA VAL A 190 7.05 2.16 5.10
C VAL A 190 8.18 1.13 5.30
N SER A 191 9.43 1.58 5.45
CA SER A 191 10.59 0.70 5.65
C SER A 191 11.69 1.37 6.47
N GLU A 192 12.54 0.57 7.11
CA GLU A 192 13.74 1.09 7.79
C GLU A 192 14.69 1.83 6.83
N PRO A 193 14.99 1.31 5.62
CA PRO A 193 15.78 2.06 4.65
C PRO A 193 15.19 3.44 4.32
N LEU A 194 13.84 3.55 4.27
CA LEU A 194 13.21 4.85 4.06
C LEU A 194 13.32 5.75 5.29
N CYS A 195 13.19 5.22 6.51
CA CYS A 195 13.43 6.00 7.74
C CYS A 195 14.84 6.62 7.74
N GLU A 196 15.86 5.83 7.43
CA GLU A 196 17.24 6.31 7.35
C GLU A 196 17.43 7.37 6.25
N LYS A 197 16.81 7.16 5.09
CA LYS A 197 16.84 8.13 3.99
C LYS A 197 16.20 9.46 4.41
N LEU A 198 15.04 9.42 5.05
CA LEU A 198 14.36 10.61 5.56
C LEU A 198 15.21 11.35 6.61
N ALA A 199 15.85 10.61 7.51
CA ALA A 199 16.75 11.20 8.50
C ALA A 199 17.96 11.89 7.83
N ARG A 200 18.61 11.20 6.90
CA ARG A 200 19.80 11.70 6.21
C ARG A 200 19.52 12.89 5.29
N GLU A 201 18.47 12.83 4.48
CA GLU A 201 18.20 13.79 3.41
C GLU A 201 17.21 14.89 3.80
N CYS A 202 16.30 14.56 4.69
CA CYS A 202 15.27 15.50 5.13
C CYS A 202 15.46 15.97 6.59
N GLY A 203 16.33 15.34 7.37
CA GLY A 203 16.43 15.60 8.82
C GLY A 203 15.16 15.20 9.58
N VAL A 204 14.37 14.25 9.04
CA VAL A 204 13.10 13.80 9.59
C VAL A 204 13.30 12.47 10.29
N SER A 205 13.01 12.42 11.60
CA SER A 205 12.96 11.17 12.36
C SER A 205 11.62 10.48 12.10
N ALA A 206 11.65 9.25 11.61
CA ALA A 206 10.48 8.44 11.34
C ALA A 206 10.58 7.07 12.01
N LEU A 207 9.44 6.52 12.40
CA LEU A 207 9.32 5.16 12.91
C LEU A 207 8.93 4.19 11.77
N PRO A 208 9.50 2.98 11.72
CA PRO A 208 9.15 2.03 10.68
C PRO A 208 7.72 1.50 10.88
N LEU A 209 6.90 1.65 9.85
CA LEU A 209 5.56 1.10 9.76
C LEU A 209 5.43 0.37 8.42
N PRO A 210 5.87 -0.89 8.32
CA PRO A 210 5.86 -1.64 7.07
C PRO A 210 4.44 -1.99 6.59
N ASN A 211 4.33 -2.45 5.34
CA ASN A 211 3.13 -3.10 4.85
C ASN A 211 2.96 -4.44 5.53
N GLY A 212 1.72 -4.83 5.77
CA GLY A 212 1.34 -6.09 6.40
C GLY A 212 0.49 -6.98 5.51
N ALA A 213 0.01 -8.07 6.09
CA ALA A 213 -0.96 -8.97 5.48
C ALA A 213 -2.01 -9.40 6.52
N ASP A 214 -3.16 -9.83 6.04
CA ASP A 214 -4.16 -10.50 6.87
C ASP A 214 -3.80 -11.99 6.95
N LEU A 215 -2.97 -12.32 7.94
CA LEU A 215 -2.42 -13.68 8.08
C LEU A 215 -3.52 -14.72 8.30
N ALA A 216 -4.54 -14.38 9.07
CA ALA A 216 -5.65 -15.27 9.33
C ALA A 216 -6.43 -15.58 8.04
N LYS A 217 -6.75 -14.57 7.26
CA LYS A 217 -7.45 -14.72 5.97
C LYS A 217 -6.63 -15.52 4.95
N LEU A 218 -5.33 -15.27 4.87
CA LEU A 218 -4.44 -15.96 3.92
C LEU A 218 -4.22 -17.43 4.30
N ARG A 219 -4.17 -17.75 5.60
CA ARG A 219 -3.93 -19.11 6.11
C ARG A 219 -5.19 -19.97 6.21
N SER A 220 -6.39 -19.36 6.19
CA SER A 220 -7.67 -20.06 6.40
C SER A 220 -8.33 -20.60 5.12
N VAL A 221 -7.62 -20.62 3.99
CA VAL A 221 -8.18 -21.12 2.73
C VAL A 221 -8.33 -22.64 2.78
N PRO A 222 -9.54 -23.20 2.59
CA PRO A 222 -9.77 -24.64 2.57
C PRO A 222 -8.99 -25.34 1.47
N ALA A 223 -8.42 -26.50 1.78
CA ALA A 223 -7.61 -27.28 0.83
C ALA A 223 -8.40 -27.66 -0.44
N GLU A 224 -9.69 -27.92 -0.32
CA GLU A 224 -10.58 -28.25 -1.44
C GLU A 224 -10.67 -27.10 -2.45
N LYS A 225 -10.71 -25.84 -1.97
CA LYS A 225 -10.71 -24.67 -2.85
C LYS A 225 -9.37 -24.53 -3.59
N ILE A 226 -8.28 -24.80 -2.90
CA ILE A 226 -6.93 -24.77 -3.51
C ILE A 226 -6.83 -25.85 -4.58
N HIS A 227 -7.23 -27.08 -4.28
CA HIS A 227 -7.22 -28.22 -5.23
C HIS A 227 -8.12 -27.94 -6.44
N ALA A 228 -9.34 -27.44 -6.21
CA ALA A 228 -10.25 -27.08 -7.30
C ALA A 228 -9.68 -25.99 -8.22
N LEU A 229 -9.01 -24.98 -7.64
CA LEU A 229 -8.34 -23.94 -8.43
C LEU A 229 -7.17 -24.51 -9.22
N ARG A 230 -6.32 -25.35 -8.59
CA ARG A 230 -5.19 -26.00 -9.28
C ARG A 230 -5.69 -26.89 -10.43
N ALA A 231 -6.76 -27.66 -10.23
CA ALA A 231 -7.38 -28.47 -11.29
C ALA A 231 -7.91 -27.59 -12.44
N LYS A 232 -8.65 -26.53 -12.11
CA LYS A 232 -9.18 -25.57 -13.10
C LYS A 232 -8.07 -24.94 -13.96
N LEU A 233 -6.90 -24.70 -13.37
CA LEU A 233 -5.75 -24.10 -14.06
C LEU A 233 -4.79 -25.14 -14.68
N GLY A 234 -5.07 -26.42 -14.56
CA GLY A 234 -4.20 -27.49 -15.06
C GLY A 234 -2.87 -27.61 -14.31
N LEU A 235 -2.87 -27.35 -12.99
CA LEU A 235 -1.70 -27.31 -12.11
C LEU A 235 -1.57 -28.53 -11.19
N GLU A 236 -2.41 -29.56 -11.32
CA GLU A 236 -2.54 -30.68 -10.35
C GLU A 236 -1.19 -31.34 -10.03
N ASN A 237 -0.37 -31.55 -11.05
CA ASN A 237 0.95 -32.17 -10.91
C ASN A 237 2.08 -31.23 -11.36
N LYS A 238 1.89 -29.92 -11.26
CA LYS A 238 2.85 -28.93 -11.70
C LYS A 238 3.46 -28.16 -10.55
N PHE A 239 4.71 -27.77 -10.70
CA PHE A 239 5.37 -26.81 -9.86
C PHE A 239 4.95 -25.39 -10.29
N ALA A 240 4.10 -24.75 -9.50
CA ALA A 240 3.45 -23.49 -9.81
C ALA A 240 4.26 -22.30 -9.31
N ILE A 241 4.91 -21.60 -10.22
CA ILE A 241 5.59 -20.32 -9.96
C ILE A 241 4.59 -19.19 -10.28
N GLY A 242 4.43 -18.18 -9.44
CA GLY A 242 3.39 -17.18 -9.68
C GLY A 242 3.73 -15.76 -9.30
N TYR A 243 3.34 -14.85 -10.19
CA TYR A 243 3.28 -13.42 -9.96
C TYR A 243 1.82 -12.99 -9.75
N ILE A 244 1.55 -12.25 -8.68
CA ILE A 244 0.22 -11.69 -8.39
C ILE A 244 0.33 -10.16 -8.26
N GLY A 245 -0.38 -9.44 -9.11
CA GLY A 245 -0.42 -7.97 -9.02
C GLY A 245 -0.77 -7.27 -10.33
N ASN A 246 -0.64 -5.96 -10.33
CA ASN A 246 -0.76 -5.16 -11.55
C ASN A 246 0.47 -5.38 -12.43
N HIS A 247 0.28 -5.44 -13.74
CA HIS A 247 1.32 -5.71 -14.73
C HIS A 247 1.78 -4.42 -15.43
N GLY A 248 2.24 -3.44 -14.66
CA GLY A 248 2.87 -2.24 -15.21
C GLY A 248 4.26 -2.49 -15.79
N PRO A 249 4.84 -1.51 -16.50
CA PRO A 249 6.15 -1.67 -17.16
C PRO A 249 7.32 -1.91 -16.18
N PHE A 250 7.15 -1.60 -14.91
CA PHE A 250 8.21 -1.71 -13.88
C PHE A 250 8.07 -2.94 -12.99
N THR A 251 7.08 -3.79 -13.26
CA THR A 251 6.76 -4.94 -12.41
C THR A 251 7.61 -6.17 -12.69
N GLY A 252 8.39 -6.17 -13.80
CA GLY A 252 9.31 -7.24 -14.16
C GLY A 252 8.63 -8.52 -14.60
N VAL A 253 7.40 -8.46 -15.11
CA VAL A 253 6.71 -9.63 -15.69
C VAL A 253 7.51 -10.21 -16.83
N ASP A 254 8.14 -9.39 -17.67
CA ASP A 254 9.06 -9.80 -18.73
C ASP A 254 10.27 -10.58 -18.20
N LEU A 255 10.88 -10.12 -17.11
CA LEU A 255 11.98 -10.82 -16.45
C LEU A 255 11.51 -12.20 -15.95
N ALA A 256 10.35 -12.28 -15.31
CA ALA A 256 9.80 -13.53 -14.81
C ALA A 256 9.52 -14.54 -15.93
N VAL A 257 8.91 -14.08 -17.04
CA VAL A 257 8.64 -14.92 -18.21
C VAL A 257 9.93 -15.40 -18.85
N ASN A 258 10.89 -14.51 -19.13
CA ASN A 258 12.15 -14.88 -19.77
C ASN A 258 12.99 -15.82 -18.90
N ALA A 259 13.00 -15.63 -17.59
CA ALA A 259 13.66 -16.50 -16.62
C ALA A 259 13.02 -17.90 -16.57
N PHE A 260 11.70 -17.96 -16.57
CA PHE A 260 10.97 -19.23 -16.63
C PHE A 260 11.29 -20.01 -17.91
N LEU A 261 11.30 -19.34 -19.06
CA LEU A 261 11.65 -19.95 -20.33
C LEU A 261 13.11 -20.44 -20.33
N ALA A 262 14.04 -19.68 -19.78
CA ALA A 262 15.45 -20.08 -19.66
C ALA A 262 15.63 -21.30 -18.74
N ALA A 263 14.77 -21.47 -17.73
CA ALA A 263 14.80 -22.61 -16.80
C ALA A 263 13.97 -23.82 -17.29
N ARG A 264 13.22 -23.71 -18.38
CA ARG A 264 12.20 -24.70 -18.81
C ARG A 264 12.70 -26.13 -18.89
N ASN A 265 13.91 -26.35 -19.43
CA ASN A 265 14.50 -27.68 -19.57
C ASN A 265 14.84 -28.31 -18.21
N ARG A 266 15.11 -27.52 -17.19
CA ARG A 266 15.43 -27.96 -15.81
C ARG A 266 14.15 -28.09 -14.95
N LEU A 267 13.06 -27.49 -15.38
CA LEU A 267 11.75 -27.48 -14.70
C LEU A 267 10.64 -27.91 -15.69
N PRO A 268 10.69 -29.15 -16.24
CA PRO A 268 9.79 -29.61 -17.32
C PRO A 268 8.31 -29.65 -16.88
N ASP A 269 8.04 -29.86 -15.60
CA ASP A 269 6.73 -29.93 -14.99
C ASP A 269 6.30 -28.61 -14.33
N ALA A 270 7.04 -27.51 -14.51
CA ALA A 270 6.65 -26.22 -13.95
C ALA A 270 5.63 -25.48 -14.84
N ALA A 271 4.87 -24.60 -14.22
CA ALA A 271 4.05 -23.59 -14.89
C ALA A 271 4.28 -22.23 -14.26
N LEU A 272 4.28 -21.17 -15.08
CA LEU A 272 4.33 -19.78 -14.62
C LEU A 272 2.94 -19.16 -14.70
N LEU A 273 2.42 -18.77 -13.56
CA LEU A 273 1.15 -18.05 -13.46
C LEU A 273 1.39 -16.56 -13.36
N ILE A 274 0.74 -15.80 -14.23
CA ILE A 274 0.72 -14.34 -14.19
C ILE A 274 -0.73 -13.91 -13.90
N ILE A 275 -0.94 -13.46 -12.66
CA ILE A 275 -2.28 -13.22 -12.09
C ILE A 275 -2.48 -11.72 -11.92
N GLY A 276 -3.47 -11.19 -12.61
CA GLY A 276 -3.82 -9.75 -12.63
C GLY A 276 -4.08 -9.22 -14.03
N PRO A 277 -4.51 -7.95 -14.16
CA PRO A 277 -4.80 -7.35 -15.45
C PRO A 277 -3.52 -7.11 -16.26
N ALA A 278 -3.43 -7.69 -17.46
CA ALA A 278 -2.21 -7.81 -18.26
C ALA A 278 -2.08 -6.75 -19.37
N HIS A 279 -2.49 -5.50 -19.13
CA HIS A 279 -2.56 -4.48 -20.17
C HIS A 279 -1.23 -4.22 -20.92
N HIS A 280 -0.11 -4.21 -20.21
CA HIS A 280 1.20 -3.90 -20.80
C HIS A 280 1.88 -5.12 -21.47
N TRP A 281 1.72 -6.32 -20.90
CA TRP A 281 2.46 -7.53 -21.27
C TRP A 281 1.63 -8.56 -22.02
N GLN A 282 0.42 -8.21 -22.48
CA GLN A 282 -0.52 -9.18 -23.07
C GLN A 282 0.10 -9.96 -24.24
N SER A 283 0.79 -9.28 -25.16
CA SER A 283 1.42 -9.93 -26.32
C SER A 283 2.52 -10.93 -25.92
N LEU A 284 3.31 -10.61 -24.90
CA LEU A 284 4.34 -11.50 -24.36
C LEU A 284 3.71 -12.76 -23.75
N LEU A 285 2.65 -12.58 -22.97
CA LEU A 285 1.94 -13.68 -22.30
C LEU A 285 1.25 -14.59 -23.30
N ASP A 286 0.59 -14.03 -24.31
CA ASP A 286 -0.09 -14.79 -25.37
C ASP A 286 0.90 -15.61 -26.21
N ALA A 287 2.06 -15.06 -26.54
CA ALA A 287 3.12 -15.76 -27.29
C ALA A 287 3.70 -16.96 -26.53
N ASN A 288 3.55 -17.01 -25.20
CA ASN A 288 4.16 -18.05 -24.36
C ASN A 288 3.16 -19.01 -23.70
N ARG A 289 1.89 -18.98 -24.08
CA ARG A 289 0.85 -19.90 -23.55
C ARG A 289 1.21 -21.38 -23.73
N THR A 290 1.72 -21.75 -24.89
CA THR A 290 2.15 -23.12 -25.20
C THR A 290 3.43 -23.54 -24.47
N ASN A 291 4.18 -22.56 -23.95
CA ASN A 291 5.42 -22.79 -23.20
C ASN A 291 5.17 -22.94 -21.67
N GLY A 292 3.91 -23.03 -21.23
CA GLY A 292 3.55 -23.22 -19.81
C GLY A 292 3.37 -21.92 -19.04
N VAL A 293 3.20 -20.78 -19.74
CA VAL A 293 2.79 -19.50 -19.13
C VAL A 293 1.27 -19.41 -19.13
N ILE A 294 0.69 -19.17 -17.96
CA ILE A 294 -0.76 -19.08 -17.75
C ILE A 294 -1.09 -17.67 -17.26
N ALA A 295 -1.79 -16.89 -18.07
CA ALA A 295 -2.30 -15.56 -17.69
C ALA A 295 -3.77 -15.67 -17.31
N THR A 296 -4.13 -15.27 -16.10
CA THR A 296 -5.52 -15.38 -15.61
C THR A 296 -6.36 -14.13 -15.91
N GLY A 297 -5.73 -13.01 -16.22
CA GLY A 297 -6.40 -11.71 -16.17
C GLY A 297 -6.69 -11.26 -14.73
N GLY A 298 -7.56 -10.25 -14.58
CA GLY A 298 -8.01 -9.78 -13.27
C GLY A 298 -8.83 -10.84 -12.54
N ILE A 299 -8.63 -10.95 -11.25
CA ILE A 299 -9.36 -11.86 -10.37
C ILE A 299 -10.12 -11.07 -9.29
N SER A 300 -11.17 -11.67 -8.72
CA SER A 300 -11.88 -11.07 -7.60
C SER A 300 -10.97 -10.93 -6.36
N PRO A 301 -11.03 -9.83 -5.61
CA PRO A 301 -10.31 -9.68 -4.34
C PRO A 301 -10.59 -10.82 -3.33
N THR A 302 -11.77 -11.42 -3.39
CA THR A 302 -12.13 -12.56 -2.53
C THR A 302 -11.42 -13.86 -2.91
N GLU A 303 -10.94 -13.98 -4.14
CA GLU A 303 -10.22 -15.15 -4.63
C GLU A 303 -8.70 -15.06 -4.39
N ILE A 304 -8.17 -13.85 -4.17
CA ILE A 304 -6.74 -13.60 -3.99
C ILE A 304 -6.07 -14.59 -3.02
N PRO A 305 -6.62 -14.87 -1.82
CA PRO A 305 -6.03 -15.84 -0.89
C PRO A 305 -5.91 -17.24 -1.48
N THR A 306 -6.89 -17.67 -2.27
CA THR A 306 -6.86 -19.00 -2.91
C THR A 306 -5.75 -19.09 -3.95
N TYR A 307 -5.56 -18.01 -4.73
CA TYR A 307 -4.46 -17.96 -5.71
C TYR A 307 -3.09 -17.96 -5.04
N PHE A 308 -2.87 -17.21 -3.94
CA PHE A 308 -1.61 -17.29 -3.18
C PHE A 308 -1.32 -18.70 -2.71
N ASN A 309 -2.33 -19.39 -2.18
CA ASN A 309 -2.18 -20.75 -1.67
C ASN A 309 -1.96 -21.79 -2.79
N ALA A 310 -2.49 -21.55 -3.99
CA ALA A 310 -2.32 -22.45 -5.14
C ALA A 310 -0.91 -22.45 -5.73
N LEU A 311 -0.07 -21.47 -5.41
CA LEU A 311 1.32 -21.39 -5.85
C LEU A 311 2.25 -22.24 -4.97
N ASP A 312 3.39 -22.62 -5.53
CA ASP A 312 4.52 -23.20 -4.80
C ASP A 312 5.60 -22.14 -4.53
N VAL A 313 5.78 -21.20 -5.46
CA VAL A 313 6.76 -20.11 -5.38
C VAL A 313 6.12 -18.78 -5.78
N GLY A 314 6.35 -17.73 -4.98
CA GLY A 314 5.98 -16.37 -5.28
C GLY A 314 7.08 -15.61 -6.03
N VAL A 315 6.70 -14.67 -6.86
CA VAL A 315 7.60 -13.85 -7.69
C VAL A 315 7.47 -12.38 -7.36
N LEU A 316 8.61 -11.73 -7.05
CA LEU A 316 8.73 -10.27 -6.95
C LEU A 316 9.86 -9.79 -7.88
N ALA A 317 9.56 -9.64 -9.17
CA ALA A 317 10.53 -9.27 -10.21
C ALA A 317 10.70 -7.74 -10.39
N GLN A 318 10.25 -6.95 -9.44
CA GLN A 318 10.22 -5.49 -9.53
C GLN A 318 11.60 -4.91 -9.85
N GLY A 319 11.65 -3.97 -10.81
CA GLY A 319 12.90 -3.30 -11.18
C GLY A 319 13.51 -2.52 -10.01
N ILE A 320 14.84 -2.55 -9.89
CA ILE A 320 15.57 -1.81 -8.87
C ILE A 320 15.64 -0.34 -9.31
N THR A 321 15.01 0.52 -8.53
CA THR A 321 15.03 1.98 -8.71
C THR A 321 15.11 2.62 -7.34
N THR A 322 15.47 3.90 -7.25
CA THR A 322 15.48 4.63 -5.99
C THR A 322 14.13 4.60 -5.25
N GLY A 323 13.01 4.55 -5.98
CA GLY A 323 11.68 4.40 -5.37
C GLY A 323 11.42 2.99 -4.85
N THR A 324 11.69 1.96 -5.67
CA THR A 324 11.40 0.56 -5.31
C THR A 324 12.35 0.02 -4.25
N ASP A 325 13.57 0.55 -4.17
CA ASP A 325 14.59 0.10 -3.22
C ASP A 325 14.26 0.47 -1.76
N PHE A 326 13.51 1.55 -1.58
CA PHE A 326 13.03 2.00 -0.26
C PHE A 326 11.60 1.55 0.07
N ALA A 327 10.88 1.01 -0.90
CA ALA A 327 9.53 0.50 -0.69
C ALA A 327 9.53 -0.80 0.14
N PHE A 328 8.39 -1.09 0.73
CA PHE A 328 8.13 -2.37 1.39
C PHE A 328 7.07 -3.15 0.61
N GLN A 329 7.50 -4.14 -0.15
CA GLN A 329 6.65 -4.86 -1.08
C GLN A 329 5.72 -5.83 -0.34
N ILE A 330 4.46 -5.49 -0.24
CA ILE A 330 3.41 -6.28 0.44
C ILE A 330 3.35 -7.74 -0.05
N LYS A 331 3.63 -7.98 -1.34
CA LYS A 331 3.53 -9.31 -1.95
C LYS A 331 4.46 -10.33 -1.30
N VAL A 332 5.64 -9.93 -0.84
CA VAL A 332 6.54 -10.84 -0.14
C VAL A 332 5.92 -11.31 1.18
N VAL A 333 5.27 -10.39 1.92
CA VAL A 333 4.58 -10.76 3.16
C VAL A 333 3.40 -11.68 2.88
N GLU A 334 2.61 -11.40 1.84
CA GLU A 334 1.46 -12.22 1.46
C GLU A 334 1.86 -13.62 1.01
N TYR A 335 2.92 -13.76 0.19
CA TYR A 335 3.48 -15.07 -0.16
C TYR A 335 3.99 -15.82 1.08
N SER A 336 4.74 -15.13 1.93
CA SER A 336 5.30 -15.72 3.14
C SER A 336 4.20 -16.13 4.14
N ALA A 337 3.12 -15.34 4.25
CA ALA A 337 1.94 -15.69 5.03
C ALA A 337 1.31 -17.02 4.58
N CYS A 338 1.33 -17.29 3.27
CA CYS A 338 0.91 -18.56 2.67
C CYS A 338 2.04 -19.63 2.67
N ARG A 339 3.13 -19.41 3.41
CA ARG A 339 4.27 -20.32 3.54
C ARG A 339 4.94 -20.66 2.21
N LYS A 340 5.05 -19.67 1.30
CA LYS A 340 5.70 -19.85 0.00
C LYS A 340 7.14 -19.38 0.02
N ILE A 341 7.97 -20.03 -0.76
CA ILE A 341 9.30 -19.49 -1.12
C ILE A 341 9.07 -18.33 -2.09
N VAL A 342 9.90 -17.30 -1.98
CA VAL A 342 9.79 -16.10 -2.82
C VAL A 342 11.10 -15.91 -3.59
N VAL A 343 11.02 -15.72 -4.90
CA VAL A 343 12.14 -15.24 -5.69
C VAL A 343 11.95 -13.74 -5.91
N SER A 344 12.95 -12.96 -5.50
CA SER A 344 12.88 -11.49 -5.51
C SER A 344 14.13 -10.88 -6.15
N THR A 345 13.99 -9.73 -6.79
CA THR A 345 15.11 -8.83 -7.04
C THR A 345 15.74 -8.39 -5.72
N PRO A 346 17.07 -8.12 -5.69
CA PRO A 346 17.78 -7.80 -4.45
C PRO A 346 17.54 -6.34 -4.01
N LEU A 347 16.28 -6.02 -3.67
CA LEU A 347 15.88 -4.73 -3.12
C LEU A 347 16.43 -4.55 -1.71
N GLU A 348 16.77 -3.32 -1.34
CA GLU A 348 17.46 -3.00 -0.07
C GLU A 348 16.70 -3.51 1.16
N THR A 349 15.37 -3.36 1.17
CA THR A 349 14.52 -3.88 2.24
C THR A 349 14.70 -5.38 2.45
N TRP A 350 14.69 -6.18 1.38
CA TRP A 350 14.79 -7.65 1.49
C TRP A 350 16.21 -8.13 1.73
N LYS A 351 17.24 -7.40 1.31
CA LYS A 351 18.63 -7.66 1.71
C LYS A 351 18.80 -7.50 3.22
N ARG A 352 18.25 -6.45 3.80
CA ARG A 352 18.37 -6.20 5.26
C ARG A 352 17.56 -7.15 6.10
N LEU A 353 16.33 -7.41 5.73
CA LEU A 353 15.46 -8.35 6.45
C LEU A 353 15.97 -9.78 6.36
N ALA A 354 16.63 -10.15 5.26
CA ALA A 354 17.27 -11.45 5.05
C ALA A 354 16.36 -12.65 5.39
N TRP A 355 15.07 -12.56 5.01
CA TRP A 355 14.13 -13.63 5.31
C TRP A 355 14.55 -14.93 4.62
N PRO A 356 14.59 -16.07 5.35
CA PRO A 356 15.17 -17.31 4.86
C PRO A 356 14.38 -17.94 3.70
N ASN A 357 13.10 -17.60 3.53
CA ASN A 357 12.27 -18.03 2.41
C ASN A 357 12.39 -17.11 1.18
N VAL A 358 13.19 -16.03 1.23
CA VAL A 358 13.35 -15.09 0.13
C VAL A 358 14.70 -15.31 -0.56
N LEU A 359 14.65 -15.82 -1.79
CA LEU A 359 15.82 -15.98 -2.66
C LEU A 359 16.03 -14.69 -3.46
N LEU A 360 17.10 -13.97 -3.16
CA LEU A 360 17.47 -12.78 -3.89
C LEU A 360 18.25 -13.17 -5.15
N ALA A 361 17.79 -12.72 -6.33
CA ALA A 361 18.43 -12.98 -7.62
C ALA A 361 18.68 -11.69 -8.40
N GLN A 362 19.85 -11.56 -9.01
CA GLN A 362 20.15 -10.43 -9.89
C GLN A 362 19.15 -10.36 -11.05
N PRO A 363 18.71 -9.16 -11.50
CA PRO A 363 17.61 -9.00 -12.44
C PRO A 363 18.01 -9.37 -13.89
N ASN A 364 18.37 -10.64 -14.09
CA ASN A 364 18.61 -11.23 -15.39
C ASN A 364 18.01 -12.63 -15.48
N PRO A 365 17.62 -13.11 -16.68
CA PRO A 365 16.92 -14.38 -16.85
C PRO A 365 17.68 -15.59 -16.34
N ALA A 366 19.00 -15.63 -16.46
CA ALA A 366 19.81 -16.80 -16.03
C ALA A 366 19.80 -16.92 -14.49
N ALA A 367 20.13 -15.86 -13.76
CA ALA A 367 20.16 -15.86 -12.31
C ALA A 367 18.76 -16.16 -11.72
N TRP A 368 17.71 -15.66 -12.34
CA TRP A 368 16.33 -15.93 -11.91
C TRP A 368 15.91 -17.36 -12.22
N GLY A 369 16.30 -17.89 -13.39
CA GLY A 369 16.09 -19.30 -13.75
C GLY A 369 16.76 -20.25 -12.75
N ASP A 370 17.99 -19.94 -12.32
CA ASP A 370 18.69 -20.68 -11.26
C ASP A 370 17.94 -20.57 -9.91
N ALA A 371 17.43 -19.40 -9.58
CA ALA A 371 16.63 -19.20 -8.36
C ALA A 371 15.32 -20.00 -8.39
N PHE A 372 14.64 -20.09 -9.53
CA PHE A 372 13.46 -20.95 -9.68
C PHE A 372 13.79 -22.44 -9.49
N VAL A 373 14.92 -22.90 -10.02
CA VAL A 373 15.37 -24.29 -9.81
C VAL A 373 15.67 -24.55 -8.33
N ARG A 374 16.42 -23.65 -7.68
CA ARG A 374 16.73 -23.75 -6.23
C ARG A 374 15.48 -23.71 -5.36
N SER A 375 14.51 -22.84 -5.69
CA SER A 375 13.29 -22.71 -4.91
C SER A 375 12.46 -23.98 -4.84
N ARG A 376 12.57 -24.86 -5.86
CA ARG A 376 11.90 -26.17 -5.90
C ARG A 376 12.38 -27.11 -4.79
N GLU A 377 13.64 -27.02 -4.40
CA GLU A 377 14.25 -27.85 -3.37
C GLU A 377 13.96 -27.35 -1.95
N MET A 378 13.61 -26.09 -1.83
CA MET A 378 13.31 -25.48 -0.54
C MET A 378 11.94 -25.92 -0.01
N ARG A 379 11.85 -26.00 1.31
CA ARG A 379 10.60 -26.27 2.02
C ARG A 379 10.45 -25.25 3.13
N TRP A 380 9.22 -24.81 3.36
CA TRP A 380 8.91 -23.94 4.48
C TRP A 380 9.27 -24.65 5.79
N GLN A 381 9.95 -23.93 6.68
CA GLN A 381 10.27 -24.38 8.03
C GLN A 381 9.28 -23.71 8.98
N SER A 382 8.74 -24.44 9.96
CA SER A 382 7.73 -23.91 10.89
C SER A 382 8.23 -22.71 11.70
N GLU A 383 9.49 -22.67 12.03
CA GLU A 383 10.16 -21.57 12.72
C GLU A 383 10.19 -20.28 11.91
N TRP A 384 9.99 -20.33 10.60
CA TRP A 384 9.93 -19.13 9.76
C TRP A 384 8.66 -18.32 9.96
N ASP A 385 7.63 -18.89 10.56
CA ASP A 385 6.41 -18.15 10.87
C ASP A 385 6.71 -16.92 11.73
N HIS A 386 7.71 -16.97 12.62
CA HIS A 386 8.06 -15.84 13.48
C HIS A 386 8.60 -14.60 12.73
N PHE A 387 9.14 -14.76 11.51
CA PHE A 387 9.54 -13.62 10.68
C PHE A 387 8.31 -12.91 10.07
N VAL A 388 7.22 -13.64 9.85
CA VAL A 388 6.02 -13.14 9.17
C VAL A 388 4.99 -12.57 10.16
N GLU A 389 4.85 -13.18 11.33
CA GLU A 389 3.84 -12.81 12.34
C GLU A 389 3.85 -11.32 12.72
N PRO A 390 5.02 -10.65 12.91
CA PRO A 390 5.05 -9.22 13.24
C PRO A 390 4.45 -8.30 12.16
N TYR A 391 4.20 -8.84 10.97
CA TYR A 391 3.64 -8.12 9.83
C TYR A 391 2.14 -8.39 9.62
N ASP A 392 1.45 -8.94 10.63
CA ASP A 392 -0.01 -8.91 10.63
C ASP A 392 -0.51 -7.48 10.78
N TRP A 393 -1.53 -7.10 9.99
CA TRP A 393 -2.11 -5.76 10.05
C TRP A 393 -2.59 -5.39 11.46
N SER A 394 -3.05 -6.36 12.25
CA SER A 394 -3.49 -6.13 13.63
C SER A 394 -2.33 -5.72 14.53
N ILE A 395 -1.16 -6.36 14.37
CA ILE A 395 0.05 -6.02 15.13
C ILE A 395 0.58 -4.64 14.70
N LEU A 396 0.61 -4.39 13.40
CA LEU A 396 1.09 -3.09 12.88
C LEU A 396 0.17 -1.94 13.28
N SER A 397 -1.15 -2.15 13.34
CA SER A 397 -2.10 -1.13 13.78
C SER A 397 -1.93 -0.73 15.25
N ASN A 398 -1.39 -1.62 16.11
CA ASN A 398 -1.06 -1.28 17.49
C ASN A 398 0.04 -0.21 17.55
N ARG A 399 1.03 -0.21 16.63
CA ARG A 399 2.07 0.83 16.57
C ARG A 399 1.46 2.22 16.31
N ILE A 400 0.44 2.30 15.46
CA ILE A 400 -0.31 3.55 15.20
C ILE A 400 -1.08 3.94 16.45
N THR A 401 -1.75 2.99 17.08
CA THR A 401 -2.51 3.22 18.32
C THR A 401 -1.61 3.76 19.42
N ASP A 402 -0.47 3.13 19.65
CA ASP A 402 0.48 3.53 20.68
C ASP A 402 1.02 4.93 20.43
N ALA A 403 1.36 5.26 19.18
CA ALA A 403 1.84 6.58 18.80
C ALA A 403 0.77 7.67 18.98
N LEU A 404 -0.48 7.38 18.57
CA LEU A 404 -1.59 8.34 18.66
C LEU A 404 -2.11 8.50 20.09
N LEU A 405 -2.04 7.49 20.95
CA LEU A 405 -2.53 7.54 22.35
C LEU A 405 -1.41 7.81 23.37
N ALA A 406 -0.14 7.84 22.97
CA ALA A 406 0.95 8.19 23.88
C ALA A 406 0.73 9.58 24.51
N PRO A 407 1.12 9.86 25.75
CA PRO A 407 1.07 11.21 26.29
C PRO A 407 1.82 12.18 25.38
N SER A 408 1.27 13.40 25.19
CA SER A 408 1.97 14.44 24.43
C SER A 408 3.30 14.73 25.09
N ALA A 409 4.41 14.51 24.37
CA ALA A 409 5.65 15.13 24.78
C ALA A 409 5.37 16.67 24.79
N GLN A 410 5.57 17.31 25.93
CA GLN A 410 5.47 18.78 26.00
C GLN A 410 6.46 19.34 24.99
N LYS A 411 5.95 19.92 23.88
CA LYS A 411 6.75 20.65 22.89
C LYS A 411 7.19 21.99 23.44
#